data_a7f85f6d9b9a56db17e3105e061a4d77
#
_entry.id   a7f85f6d9b9a56db17e3105e061a4d77
#
_cell.length_a   1.000
_cell.length_b   1.000
_cell.length_c   1.000
_cell.angle_alpha   90.00
_cell.angle_beta   90.00
_cell.angle_gamma   90.00
#
_symmetry.space_group_name_H-M   'P 1'
#
loop_
_entity.id
_entity.type
_entity.pdbx_description
1 polymer ?
#
loop_
_entity_poly.entity_id
_entity_poly.type
_entity_poly.pdbx_seq_one_letter_code
_entity_poly.pdbx_strand_id
1 'polypeptide(L)'
;MILVTTAGKVGSETARLLATQGVPVRVIVRDADKAAALEIDGVEAVDGDLEVPATIDAAMRDISGVVLVTAAALQQELNVIDSAVRAGAEHVVKITTKASAHSPIALRRGHAQVEHALIASGLGYTLLRNNTYMQNFLLAAPGIAKTDSFSSGTGDGAVGHVDVRDVAGVAAEIAASPSAHAGKTYCPTGPETLTGTEVAAVLSKVLGRTITFHPLTFEQQKQAFIDAGLPEPVADDRARAFALMADGDLDYVTDDVPSILGRPAHSFEQFATDYAAAFSPVSLTA
;
A
#
# COMPACT_ATOMS: atom_id res chain seq x y z
N MET A 1 -2.06 20.60 -11.15
CA MET A 1 -3.01 19.54 -10.69
C MET A 1 -2.27 18.23 -10.53
N ILE A 2 -2.62 17.41 -9.54
CA ILE A 2 -2.00 16.08 -9.30
C ILE A 2 -2.98 14.99 -9.73
N LEU A 3 -2.50 14.01 -10.51
CA LEU A 3 -3.26 12.80 -10.84
C LEU A 3 -2.93 11.68 -9.85
N VAL A 4 -3.95 11.08 -9.24
CA VAL A 4 -3.84 9.83 -8.47
C VAL A 4 -4.44 8.70 -9.32
N THR A 5 -3.69 7.64 -9.57
CA THR A 5 -4.04 6.66 -10.60
C THR A 5 -5.14 5.68 -10.21
N THR A 6 -5.44 5.52 -8.92
CA THR A 6 -6.55 4.66 -8.45
C THR A 6 -7.15 5.17 -7.14
N ALA A 7 -8.43 4.85 -6.93
CA ALA A 7 -9.18 5.12 -5.70
C ALA A 7 -9.10 3.97 -4.67
N GLY A 8 -7.93 3.31 -4.57
CA GLY A 8 -7.68 2.32 -3.52
C GLY A 8 -7.36 2.97 -2.16
N LYS A 9 -7.07 2.16 -1.13
CA LYS A 9 -6.83 2.64 0.25
C LYS A 9 -5.78 3.76 0.32
N VAL A 10 -4.63 3.60 -0.34
CA VAL A 10 -3.58 4.63 -0.40
C VAL A 10 -4.03 5.80 -1.28
N GLY A 11 -4.54 5.52 -2.48
CA GLY A 11 -4.89 6.57 -3.45
C GLY A 11 -6.00 7.50 -2.97
N SER A 12 -7.10 6.96 -2.41
CA SER A 12 -8.19 7.79 -1.88
C SER A 12 -7.72 8.67 -0.72
N GLU A 13 -6.93 8.12 0.20
CA GLU A 13 -6.41 8.89 1.32
C GLU A 13 -5.40 9.95 0.87
N THR A 14 -4.53 9.63 -0.11
CA THR A 14 -3.62 10.61 -0.72
C THR A 14 -4.40 11.75 -1.38
N ALA A 15 -5.45 11.44 -2.15
CA ALA A 15 -6.28 12.44 -2.79
C ALA A 15 -6.98 13.35 -1.77
N ARG A 16 -7.53 12.77 -0.70
CA ARG A 16 -8.14 13.52 0.39
C ARG A 16 -7.15 14.48 1.07
N LEU A 17 -5.93 14.01 1.35
CA LEU A 17 -4.91 14.83 1.99
C LEU A 17 -4.45 15.98 1.09
N LEU A 18 -4.21 15.73 -0.20
CA LEU A 18 -3.86 16.77 -1.17
C LEU A 18 -4.98 17.82 -1.28
N ALA A 19 -6.24 17.39 -1.38
CA ALA A 19 -7.38 18.30 -1.43
C ALA A 19 -7.49 19.17 -0.16
N THR A 20 -7.25 18.58 1.02
CA THR A 20 -7.22 19.31 2.30
C THR A 20 -6.11 20.38 2.34
N GLN A 21 -5.01 20.16 1.63
CA GLN A 21 -3.92 21.12 1.47
C GLN A 21 -4.22 22.18 0.39
N GLY A 22 -5.39 22.13 -0.26
CA GLY A 22 -5.78 23.03 -1.35
C GLY A 22 -5.11 22.72 -2.69
N VAL A 23 -4.49 21.53 -2.83
CA VAL A 23 -3.90 21.06 -4.08
C VAL A 23 -4.98 20.44 -4.95
N PRO A 24 -5.24 20.94 -6.18
CA PRO A 24 -6.22 20.32 -7.08
C PRO A 24 -5.82 18.89 -7.45
N VAL A 25 -6.75 17.95 -7.29
CA VAL A 25 -6.51 16.51 -7.49
C VAL A 25 -7.50 15.93 -8.48
N ARG A 26 -7.00 15.10 -9.37
CA ARG A 26 -7.79 14.21 -10.23
C ARG A 26 -7.53 12.76 -9.86
N VAL A 27 -8.58 11.94 -9.81
CA VAL A 27 -8.47 10.50 -9.50
C VAL A 27 -9.12 9.70 -10.63
N ILE A 28 -8.39 8.71 -11.16
CA ILE A 28 -8.97 7.76 -12.13
C ILE A 28 -9.78 6.71 -11.37
N VAL A 29 -11.03 6.52 -11.80
CA VAL A 29 -11.96 5.51 -11.29
C VAL A 29 -12.52 4.70 -12.44
N ARG A 30 -12.82 3.41 -12.20
CA ARG A 30 -13.37 2.51 -13.23
C ARG A 30 -14.89 2.33 -13.17
N ASP A 31 -15.52 2.86 -12.13
CA ASP A 31 -16.96 2.75 -11.95
C ASP A 31 -17.53 3.97 -11.23
N ALA A 32 -18.81 4.25 -11.52
CA ALA A 32 -19.54 5.39 -10.96
C ALA A 32 -19.72 5.31 -9.44
N ASP A 33 -19.80 4.09 -8.85
CA ASP A 33 -19.97 3.91 -7.42
C ASP A 33 -18.72 4.35 -6.67
N LYS A 34 -17.53 4.05 -7.24
CA LYS A 34 -16.25 4.55 -6.70
C LYS A 34 -16.10 6.05 -6.89
N ALA A 35 -16.59 6.61 -7.98
CA ALA A 35 -16.63 8.06 -8.17
C ALA A 35 -17.48 8.73 -7.10
N ALA A 36 -18.68 8.20 -6.84
CA ALA A 36 -19.58 8.70 -5.78
C ALA A 36 -18.98 8.58 -4.36
N ALA A 37 -18.23 7.50 -4.11
CA ALA A 37 -17.51 7.31 -2.82
C ALA A 37 -16.33 8.28 -2.62
N LEU A 38 -15.88 8.97 -3.68
CA LEU A 38 -14.85 10.00 -3.67
C LEU A 38 -15.43 11.42 -3.66
N GLU A 39 -16.66 11.63 -3.17
CA GLU A 39 -17.22 12.97 -2.94
C GLU A 39 -16.41 13.71 -1.86
N ILE A 40 -15.22 14.16 -2.26
CA ILE A 40 -14.31 14.98 -1.46
C ILE A 40 -14.16 16.29 -2.18
N ASP A 41 -14.46 17.38 -1.51
CA ASP A 41 -14.27 18.74 -2.05
C ASP A 41 -12.83 18.91 -2.55
N GLY A 42 -12.69 19.39 -3.81
CA GLY A 42 -11.38 19.59 -4.44
C GLY A 42 -10.81 18.35 -5.14
N VAL A 43 -11.54 17.23 -5.19
CA VAL A 43 -11.17 16.03 -5.95
C VAL A 43 -12.06 15.86 -7.17
N GLU A 44 -11.46 15.80 -8.35
CA GLU A 44 -12.12 15.47 -9.62
C GLU A 44 -12.01 13.96 -9.88
N ALA A 45 -13.12 13.24 -9.84
CA ALA A 45 -13.15 11.84 -10.26
C ALA A 45 -13.40 11.77 -11.77
N VAL A 46 -12.56 11.04 -12.51
CA VAL A 46 -12.70 10.84 -13.96
C VAL A 46 -12.76 9.34 -14.27
N ASP A 47 -13.63 8.99 -15.21
CA ASP A 47 -13.69 7.62 -15.71
C ASP A 47 -12.43 7.28 -16.52
N GLY A 48 -11.85 6.10 -16.27
CA GLY A 48 -10.68 5.64 -16.99
C GLY A 48 -10.23 4.25 -16.59
N ASP A 49 -9.60 3.58 -17.54
CA ASP A 49 -9.00 2.27 -17.36
C ASP A 49 -7.50 2.32 -17.69
N LEU A 50 -6.67 1.90 -16.73
CA LEU A 50 -5.22 1.87 -16.90
C LEU A 50 -4.74 0.83 -17.93
N GLU A 51 -5.62 -0.04 -18.40
CA GLU A 51 -5.36 -0.95 -19.53
C GLU A 51 -5.60 -0.26 -20.88
N VAL A 52 -6.30 0.89 -20.90
CA VAL A 52 -6.66 1.63 -22.10
C VAL A 52 -5.92 2.98 -22.13
N PRO A 53 -4.76 3.08 -22.80
CA PRO A 53 -3.90 4.29 -22.79
C PRO A 53 -4.64 5.59 -23.13
N ALA A 54 -5.62 5.54 -24.05
CA ALA A 54 -6.38 6.74 -24.45
C ALA A 54 -7.18 7.35 -23.28
N THR A 55 -7.66 6.55 -22.33
CA THR A 55 -8.37 7.06 -21.13
C THR A 55 -7.39 7.70 -20.15
N ILE A 56 -6.17 7.14 -20.04
CA ILE A 56 -5.11 7.72 -19.22
C ILE A 56 -4.66 9.06 -19.81
N ASP A 57 -4.45 9.13 -21.14
CA ASP A 57 -4.07 10.37 -21.84
C ASP A 57 -5.13 11.46 -21.64
N ALA A 58 -6.41 11.10 -21.63
CA ALA A 58 -7.48 12.05 -21.33
C ALA A 58 -7.42 12.55 -19.88
N ALA A 59 -7.13 11.66 -18.93
CA ALA A 59 -6.98 12.00 -17.52
C ALA A 59 -5.71 12.82 -17.22
N MET A 60 -4.67 12.74 -18.06
CA MET A 60 -3.41 13.46 -17.92
C MET A 60 -3.46 14.93 -18.34
N ARG A 61 -4.57 15.44 -18.87
CA ARG A 61 -4.68 16.85 -19.30
C ARG A 61 -4.48 17.79 -18.12
N ASP A 62 -3.59 18.77 -18.27
CA ASP A 62 -3.25 19.76 -17.23
C ASP A 62 -2.67 19.18 -15.93
N ILE A 63 -2.10 17.99 -15.99
CA ILE A 63 -1.45 17.32 -14.86
C ILE A 63 0.03 17.71 -14.82
N SER A 64 0.49 18.22 -13.69
CA SER A 64 1.91 18.49 -13.41
C SER A 64 2.60 17.37 -12.64
N GLY A 65 1.86 16.62 -11.82
CA GLY A 65 2.42 15.51 -11.04
C GLY A 65 1.50 14.31 -10.98
N VAL A 66 2.07 13.14 -10.74
CA VAL A 66 1.34 11.87 -10.70
C VAL A 66 1.69 11.12 -9.41
N VAL A 67 0.68 10.62 -8.70
CA VAL A 67 0.85 9.58 -7.69
C VAL A 67 0.47 8.24 -8.32
N LEU A 68 1.48 7.46 -8.67
CA LEU A 68 1.33 6.17 -9.34
C LEU A 68 1.15 5.06 -8.30
N VAL A 69 -0.09 4.66 -8.11
CA VAL A 69 -0.52 3.59 -7.21
C VAL A 69 -1.51 2.68 -7.90
N THR A 70 -1.24 1.37 -7.90
CA THR A 70 -2.10 0.32 -8.48
C THR A 70 -2.11 -0.91 -7.59
N ALA A 71 -2.86 -1.93 -7.99
CA ALA A 71 -2.77 -3.28 -7.40
C ALA A 71 -1.54 -4.07 -7.93
N ALA A 72 -0.44 -3.37 -8.28
CA ALA A 72 0.79 -3.93 -8.83
C ALA A 72 0.64 -4.63 -10.18
N ALA A 73 -0.15 -4.04 -11.08
CA ALA A 73 -0.31 -4.48 -12.45
C ALA A 73 0.75 -3.83 -13.35
N LEU A 74 1.81 -4.58 -13.70
CA LEU A 74 2.97 -4.08 -14.44
C LEU A 74 2.58 -3.26 -15.68
N GLN A 75 1.73 -3.81 -16.56
CA GLN A 75 1.38 -3.13 -17.82
C GLN A 75 0.60 -1.83 -17.58
N GLN A 76 -0.30 -1.82 -16.59
CA GLN A 76 -1.04 -0.61 -16.22
C GLN A 76 -0.10 0.51 -15.76
N GLU A 77 0.90 0.16 -14.96
CA GLU A 77 1.89 1.14 -14.47
C GLU A 77 2.78 1.67 -15.58
N LEU A 78 3.20 0.83 -16.52
CA LEU A 78 3.96 1.24 -17.72
C LEU A 78 3.12 2.17 -18.60
N ASN A 79 1.84 1.86 -18.83
CA ASN A 79 0.92 2.72 -19.57
C ASN A 79 0.81 4.12 -18.94
N VAL A 80 0.75 4.20 -17.60
CA VAL A 80 0.72 5.48 -16.88
C VAL A 80 2.01 6.27 -17.08
N ILE A 81 3.19 5.63 -16.98
CA ILE A 81 4.47 6.29 -17.21
C ILE A 81 4.55 6.85 -18.63
N ASP A 82 4.18 6.05 -19.63
CA ASP A 82 4.19 6.48 -21.03
C ASP A 82 3.24 7.66 -21.26
N SER A 83 2.05 7.65 -20.64
CA SER A 83 1.09 8.75 -20.72
C SER A 83 1.61 10.01 -20.01
N ALA A 84 2.27 9.85 -18.85
CA ALA A 84 2.89 10.97 -18.14
C ALA A 84 4.00 11.63 -18.97
N VAL A 85 4.82 10.84 -19.66
CA VAL A 85 5.85 11.36 -20.60
C VAL A 85 5.20 12.15 -21.74
N ARG A 86 4.16 11.60 -22.39
CA ARG A 86 3.44 12.28 -23.48
C ARG A 86 2.78 13.59 -23.04
N ALA A 87 2.25 13.61 -21.81
CA ALA A 87 1.61 14.79 -21.23
C ALA A 87 2.61 15.84 -20.73
N GLY A 88 3.90 15.50 -20.62
CA GLY A 88 4.92 16.39 -20.08
C GLY A 88 4.79 16.59 -18.56
N ALA A 89 4.32 15.58 -17.82
CA ALA A 89 4.27 15.62 -16.37
C ALA A 89 5.68 15.87 -15.78
N GLU A 90 5.76 16.63 -14.71
CA GLU A 90 7.04 17.04 -14.13
C GLU A 90 7.58 15.99 -13.15
N HIS A 91 6.70 15.30 -12.39
CA HIS A 91 7.09 14.41 -11.33
C HIS A 91 6.12 13.25 -11.12
N VAL A 92 6.68 12.07 -10.80
CA VAL A 92 5.91 10.86 -10.45
C VAL A 92 6.33 10.36 -9.08
N VAL A 93 5.39 10.31 -8.12
CA VAL A 93 5.56 9.60 -6.86
C VAL A 93 5.06 8.17 -7.04
N LYS A 94 5.97 7.20 -7.06
CA LYS A 94 5.64 5.79 -7.29
C LYS A 94 5.50 5.04 -5.97
N ILE A 95 4.29 4.53 -5.71
CA ILE A 95 4.05 3.61 -4.60
C ILE A 95 4.53 2.21 -5.01
N THR A 96 5.52 1.70 -4.33
CA THR A 96 6.18 0.43 -4.64
C THR A 96 6.48 -0.36 -3.36
N THR A 97 7.26 -1.41 -3.44
CA THR A 97 7.72 -2.22 -2.31
C THR A 97 9.24 -2.43 -2.42
N LYS A 98 9.83 -3.29 -1.60
CA LYS A 98 11.24 -3.71 -1.71
C LYS A 98 11.50 -4.35 -3.09
N ALA A 99 11.61 -3.49 -4.12
CA ALA A 99 11.78 -3.90 -5.51
C ALA A 99 13.18 -4.49 -5.76
N SER A 100 13.25 -5.58 -6.51
CA SER A 100 14.52 -6.21 -6.90
C SER A 100 14.31 -7.06 -8.15
N ALA A 101 15.15 -6.86 -9.17
CA ALA A 101 15.13 -7.66 -10.39
C ALA A 101 15.51 -9.14 -10.15
N HIS A 102 16.22 -9.42 -9.06
CA HIS A 102 16.68 -10.77 -8.70
C HIS A 102 15.84 -11.42 -7.59
N SER A 103 14.75 -10.78 -7.17
CA SER A 103 13.88 -11.35 -6.13
C SER A 103 13.27 -12.68 -6.58
N PRO A 104 13.14 -13.68 -5.69
CA PRO A 104 12.35 -14.87 -5.97
C PRO A 104 10.85 -14.55 -6.14
N ILE A 105 10.38 -13.38 -5.64
CA ILE A 105 8.99 -12.94 -5.68
C ILE A 105 8.71 -12.18 -6.98
N ALA A 106 7.72 -12.63 -7.77
CA ALA A 106 7.34 -12.01 -9.03
C ALA A 106 6.89 -10.55 -8.85
N LEU A 107 6.13 -10.27 -7.80
CA LEU A 107 5.71 -8.92 -7.44
C LEU A 107 6.88 -7.94 -7.36
N ARG A 108 7.96 -8.31 -6.66
CA ARG A 108 9.14 -7.45 -6.50
C ARG A 108 9.92 -7.26 -7.79
N ARG A 109 9.95 -8.30 -8.65
CA ARG A 109 10.55 -8.17 -9.99
C ARG A 109 9.73 -7.24 -10.88
N GLY A 110 8.39 -7.31 -10.83
CA GLY A 110 7.51 -6.38 -11.53
C GLY A 110 7.73 -4.93 -11.10
N HIS A 111 7.76 -4.68 -9.80
CA HIS A 111 8.08 -3.33 -9.31
C HIS A 111 9.46 -2.84 -9.74
N ALA A 112 10.48 -3.71 -9.77
CA ALA A 112 11.81 -3.33 -10.26
C ALA A 112 11.80 -2.92 -11.75
N GLN A 113 10.98 -3.57 -12.57
CA GLN A 113 10.80 -3.21 -13.98
C GLN A 113 10.13 -1.84 -14.11
N VAL A 114 9.08 -1.57 -13.32
CA VAL A 114 8.40 -0.26 -13.32
C VAL A 114 9.33 0.85 -12.83
N GLU A 115 10.06 0.64 -11.75
CA GLU A 115 11.06 1.61 -11.25
C GLU A 115 12.11 1.91 -12.31
N HIS A 116 12.63 0.88 -13.00
CA HIS A 116 13.59 1.05 -14.09
C HIS A 116 13.00 1.87 -15.24
N ALA A 117 11.78 1.56 -15.68
CA ALA A 117 11.09 2.29 -16.73
C ALA A 117 10.87 3.76 -16.34
N LEU A 118 10.45 4.03 -15.11
CA LEU A 118 10.25 5.37 -14.60
C LEU A 118 11.55 6.16 -14.54
N ILE A 119 12.63 5.58 -14.05
CA ILE A 119 13.95 6.22 -14.01
C ILE A 119 14.45 6.52 -15.43
N ALA A 120 14.26 5.60 -16.36
CA ALA A 120 14.68 5.75 -17.76
C ALA A 120 13.81 6.75 -18.56
N SER A 121 12.62 7.08 -18.09
CA SER A 121 11.66 7.95 -18.79
C SER A 121 12.10 9.41 -18.87
N GLY A 122 13.01 9.85 -18.00
CA GLY A 122 13.45 11.25 -17.88
C GLY A 122 12.52 12.13 -17.04
N LEU A 123 11.38 11.59 -16.53
CA LEU A 123 10.52 12.28 -15.58
C LEU A 123 11.22 12.48 -14.23
N GLY A 124 10.92 13.55 -13.51
CA GLY A 124 11.20 13.63 -12.09
C GLY A 124 10.48 12.48 -11.37
N TYR A 125 11.13 11.87 -10.38
CA TYR A 125 10.51 10.74 -9.67
C TYR A 125 10.89 10.70 -8.19
N THR A 126 10.00 10.07 -7.40
CA THR A 126 10.30 9.61 -6.04
C THR A 126 9.72 8.19 -5.88
N LEU A 127 10.52 7.28 -5.31
CA LEU A 127 10.11 5.90 -5.07
C LEU A 127 9.76 5.71 -3.58
N LEU A 128 8.55 5.23 -3.29
CA LEU A 128 8.12 4.85 -1.95
C LEU A 128 8.08 3.33 -1.85
N ARG A 129 9.17 2.73 -1.40
CA ARG A 129 9.34 1.28 -1.20
C ARG A 129 8.78 0.88 0.17
N ASN A 130 7.46 0.96 0.30
CA ASN A 130 6.77 0.71 1.56
C ASN A 130 7.03 -0.68 2.10
N ASN A 131 7.12 -0.80 3.43
CA ASN A 131 7.01 -2.07 4.11
C ASN A 131 5.54 -2.56 4.06
N THR A 132 5.24 -3.71 4.64
CA THR A 132 3.90 -4.32 4.59
C THR A 132 2.87 -3.47 5.36
N TYR A 133 1.65 -3.37 4.82
CA TYR A 133 0.61 -2.51 5.39
C TYR A 133 -0.06 -3.14 6.62
N MET A 134 -0.25 -2.37 7.69
CA MET A 134 -1.07 -2.76 8.85
C MET A 134 -2.49 -3.14 8.43
N GLN A 135 -3.07 -2.46 7.43
CA GLN A 135 -4.41 -2.73 6.91
C GLN A 135 -4.59 -4.11 6.27
N ASN A 136 -3.50 -4.88 6.07
CA ASN A 136 -3.60 -6.27 5.64
C ASN A 136 -4.19 -7.16 6.76
N PHE A 137 -4.03 -6.79 8.03
CA PHE A 137 -4.66 -7.49 9.16
C PHE A 137 -6.20 -7.41 9.13
N LEU A 138 -6.77 -6.41 8.46
CA LEU A 138 -8.22 -6.33 8.27
C LEU A 138 -8.78 -7.49 7.44
N LEU A 139 -7.96 -8.14 6.62
CA LEU A 139 -8.35 -9.37 5.90
C LEU A 139 -8.49 -10.56 6.85
N ALA A 140 -7.72 -10.59 7.93
CA ALA A 140 -7.80 -11.61 8.97
C ALA A 140 -8.85 -11.29 10.06
N ALA A 141 -9.33 -10.05 10.10
CA ALA A 141 -10.20 -9.56 11.17
C ALA A 141 -11.46 -10.41 11.39
N PRO A 142 -12.21 -10.86 10.35
CA PRO A 142 -13.38 -11.75 10.57
C PRO A 142 -13.01 -13.09 11.21
N GLY A 143 -11.85 -13.63 10.87
CA GLY A 143 -11.29 -14.85 11.48
C GLY A 143 -10.96 -14.62 12.95
N ILE A 144 -10.22 -13.55 13.24
CA ILE A 144 -9.85 -13.14 14.60
C ILE A 144 -11.11 -12.92 15.48
N ALA A 145 -12.11 -12.24 14.93
CA ALA A 145 -13.38 -12.00 15.62
C ALA A 145 -14.11 -13.31 16.00
N LYS A 146 -13.95 -14.36 15.19
CA LYS A 146 -14.64 -15.66 15.36
C LYS A 146 -13.88 -16.65 16.22
N THR A 147 -12.54 -16.67 16.12
CA THR A 147 -11.70 -17.76 16.67
C THR A 147 -10.68 -17.29 17.69
N ASP A 148 -10.63 -16.00 17.99
CA ASP A 148 -9.59 -15.38 18.84
C ASP A 148 -8.14 -15.72 18.41
N SER A 149 -7.95 -15.94 17.11
CA SER A 149 -6.65 -16.34 16.59
C SER A 149 -6.44 -15.91 15.13
N PHE A 150 -5.20 -15.86 14.73
CA PHE A 150 -4.79 -15.75 13.32
C PHE A 150 -3.54 -16.57 13.05
N SER A 151 -3.32 -16.86 11.77
CA SER A 151 -2.19 -17.68 11.33
C SER A 151 -1.42 -16.97 10.22
N SER A 152 -0.10 -17.14 10.19
CA SER A 152 0.77 -16.58 9.15
C SER A 152 2.05 -17.39 9.00
N GLY A 153 2.59 -17.43 7.78
CA GLY A 153 3.87 -18.05 7.46
C GLY A 153 5.09 -17.18 7.79
N THR A 154 4.95 -16.15 8.63
CA THR A 154 6.05 -15.27 9.05
C THR A 154 6.92 -15.88 10.14
N GLY A 155 6.57 -17.05 10.68
CA GLY A 155 7.35 -17.68 11.75
C GLY A 155 7.60 -16.72 12.91
N ASP A 156 8.87 -16.66 13.35
CA ASP A 156 9.35 -15.74 14.38
C ASP A 156 9.93 -14.43 13.78
N GLY A 157 9.81 -14.23 12.46
CA GLY A 157 10.30 -13.02 11.79
C GLY A 157 9.49 -11.78 12.19
N ALA A 158 10.19 -10.71 12.53
CA ALA A 158 9.60 -9.42 12.81
C ALA A 158 9.42 -8.60 11.52
N VAL A 159 8.42 -7.73 11.50
CA VAL A 159 8.08 -6.91 10.32
C VAL A 159 7.79 -5.47 10.76
N GLY A 160 8.40 -4.50 10.08
CA GLY A 160 8.16 -3.07 10.29
C GLY A 160 6.90 -2.60 9.57
N HIS A 161 5.73 -3.07 10.02
CA HIS A 161 4.44 -2.73 9.40
C HIS A 161 4.21 -1.24 9.34
N VAL A 162 3.70 -0.73 8.20
CA VAL A 162 3.37 0.69 8.01
C VAL A 162 1.86 0.89 7.88
N ASP A 163 1.35 1.95 8.48
CA ASP A 163 -0.06 2.34 8.27
C ASP A 163 -0.24 2.98 6.89
N VAL A 164 -1.30 2.61 6.18
CA VAL A 164 -1.67 3.22 4.88
C VAL A 164 -1.82 4.73 4.98
N ARG A 165 -2.27 5.26 6.12
CA ARG A 165 -2.40 6.71 6.36
C ARG A 165 -1.05 7.43 6.33
N ASP A 166 0.01 6.79 6.81
CA ASP A 166 1.37 7.34 6.76
C ASP A 166 1.92 7.33 5.35
N VAL A 167 1.72 6.22 4.63
CA VAL A 167 2.13 6.12 3.21
C VAL A 167 1.41 7.16 2.36
N ALA A 168 0.11 7.33 2.57
CA ALA A 168 -0.69 8.34 1.87
C ALA A 168 -0.24 9.76 2.22
N GLY A 169 0.09 10.02 3.50
CA GLY A 169 0.62 11.30 3.95
C GLY A 169 1.96 11.63 3.30
N VAL A 170 2.89 10.67 3.31
CA VAL A 170 4.20 10.82 2.65
C VAL A 170 4.03 11.07 1.15
N ALA A 171 3.15 10.32 0.48
CA ALA A 171 2.88 10.50 -0.93
C ALA A 171 2.28 11.88 -1.24
N ALA A 172 1.35 12.37 -0.43
CA ALA A 172 0.72 13.68 -0.59
C ALA A 172 1.73 14.82 -0.40
N GLU A 173 2.54 14.77 0.67
CA GLU A 173 3.57 15.78 0.95
C GLU A 173 4.59 15.89 -0.18
N ILE A 174 5.08 14.74 -0.67
CA ILE A 174 6.03 14.71 -1.78
C ILE A 174 5.37 15.20 -3.09
N ALA A 175 4.13 14.79 -3.37
CA ALA A 175 3.44 15.23 -4.59
C ALA A 175 3.14 16.72 -4.59
N ALA A 176 2.88 17.32 -3.42
CA ALA A 176 2.66 18.76 -3.28
C ALA A 176 3.97 19.57 -3.41
N SER A 177 5.11 18.99 -3.00
CA SER A 177 6.42 19.68 -2.98
C SER A 177 7.57 18.79 -3.49
N PRO A 178 7.56 18.36 -4.77
CA PRO A 178 8.42 17.29 -5.25
C PRO A 178 9.91 17.63 -5.35
N SER A 179 10.29 18.90 -5.44
CA SER A 179 11.66 19.32 -5.74
C SER A 179 12.71 18.82 -4.73
N ALA A 180 12.36 18.79 -3.44
CA ALA A 180 13.24 18.28 -2.38
C ALA A 180 13.38 16.75 -2.37
N HIS A 181 12.54 16.06 -3.11
CA HIS A 181 12.41 14.59 -3.10
C HIS A 181 12.78 13.94 -4.45
N ALA A 182 13.09 14.74 -5.45
CA ALA A 182 13.41 14.25 -6.79
C ALA A 182 14.62 13.30 -6.78
N GLY A 183 14.47 12.14 -7.43
CA GLY A 183 15.49 11.09 -7.52
C GLY A 183 15.69 10.28 -6.25
N LYS A 184 14.90 10.52 -5.19
CA LYS A 184 15.04 9.82 -3.92
C LYS A 184 14.18 8.56 -3.83
N THR A 185 14.66 7.65 -3.01
CA THR A 185 13.92 6.45 -2.59
C THR A 185 13.73 6.50 -1.08
N TYR A 186 12.51 6.31 -0.63
CA TYR A 186 12.14 6.21 0.78
C TYR A 186 11.54 4.83 1.05
N CYS A 187 11.70 4.36 2.29
CA CYS A 187 11.19 3.07 2.76
C CYS A 187 10.24 3.26 3.96
N PRO A 188 9.04 3.80 3.77
CA PRO A 188 8.10 4.02 4.86
C PRO A 188 7.85 2.76 5.68
N THR A 189 7.99 2.89 7.02
CA THR A 189 7.71 1.86 8.02
C THR A 189 6.89 2.46 9.17
N GLY A 190 6.33 1.60 10.00
CA GLY A 190 5.88 1.99 11.34
C GLY A 190 7.08 2.26 12.27
N PRO A 191 6.81 2.62 13.54
CA PRO A 191 7.86 2.98 14.48
C PRO A 191 8.59 1.78 15.09
N GLU A 192 8.14 0.55 14.83
CA GLU A 192 8.61 -0.68 15.45
C GLU A 192 8.51 -1.87 14.50
N THR A 193 9.32 -2.89 14.70
CA THR A 193 9.13 -4.21 14.09
C THR A 193 8.42 -5.12 15.09
N LEU A 194 7.47 -5.93 14.60
CA LEU A 194 6.69 -6.85 15.41
C LEU A 194 6.66 -8.25 14.79
N THR A 195 6.88 -9.26 15.65
CA THR A 195 6.61 -10.67 15.34
C THR A 195 5.09 -10.95 15.34
N GLY A 196 4.67 -12.08 14.79
CA GLY A 196 3.25 -12.49 14.86
C GLY A 196 2.75 -12.62 16.30
N THR A 197 3.62 -13.09 17.23
CA THR A 197 3.31 -13.21 18.66
C THR A 197 3.11 -11.84 19.32
N GLU A 198 3.97 -10.86 19.01
CA GLU A 198 3.83 -9.49 19.53
C GLU A 198 2.58 -8.79 18.97
N VAL A 199 2.27 -8.99 17.69
CA VAL A 199 1.01 -8.54 17.08
C VAL A 199 -0.19 -9.11 17.84
N ALA A 200 -0.18 -10.41 18.16
CA ALA A 200 -1.23 -11.07 18.94
C ALA A 200 -1.34 -10.47 20.35
N ALA A 201 -0.23 -10.13 20.99
CA ALA A 201 -0.21 -9.49 22.31
C ALA A 201 -0.82 -8.08 22.26
N VAL A 202 -0.49 -7.26 21.24
CA VAL A 202 -1.08 -5.93 21.04
C VAL A 202 -2.59 -6.05 20.81
N LEU A 203 -3.02 -6.94 19.92
CA LEU A 203 -4.46 -7.18 19.69
C LEU A 203 -5.17 -7.65 20.96
N SER A 204 -4.55 -8.53 21.75
CA SER A 204 -5.11 -8.99 23.03
C SER A 204 -5.33 -7.84 24.01
N LYS A 205 -4.33 -6.96 24.14
CA LYS A 205 -4.42 -5.76 24.99
C LYS A 205 -5.56 -4.84 24.57
N VAL A 206 -5.63 -4.52 23.26
CA VAL A 206 -6.62 -3.59 22.72
C VAL A 206 -8.04 -4.15 22.78
N LEU A 207 -8.21 -5.44 22.49
CA LEU A 207 -9.53 -6.09 22.43
C LEU A 207 -10.01 -6.62 23.78
N GLY A 208 -9.17 -6.58 24.82
CA GLY A 208 -9.51 -7.06 26.16
C GLY A 208 -9.76 -8.57 26.26
N ARG A 209 -9.24 -9.36 25.31
CA ARG A 209 -9.37 -10.82 25.24
C ARG A 209 -8.13 -11.44 24.63
N THR A 210 -7.83 -12.69 24.97
CA THR A 210 -6.62 -13.35 24.47
C THR A 210 -6.74 -13.64 22.97
N ILE A 211 -5.81 -13.10 22.18
CA ILE A 211 -5.64 -13.44 20.77
C ILE A 211 -4.37 -14.29 20.63
N THR A 212 -4.45 -15.37 19.85
CA THR A 212 -3.33 -16.30 19.66
C THR A 212 -2.82 -16.27 18.22
N PHE A 213 -1.49 -16.24 18.07
CA PHE A 213 -0.83 -16.41 16.79
C PHE A 213 -0.44 -17.88 16.58
N HIS A 214 -0.69 -18.40 15.37
CA HIS A 214 -0.30 -19.75 14.96
C HIS A 214 0.64 -19.67 13.75
N PRO A 215 1.93 -19.97 13.88
CA PRO A 215 2.83 -19.98 12.74
C PRO A 215 2.46 -21.10 11.76
N LEU A 216 2.52 -20.79 10.48
CA LEU A 216 2.31 -21.74 9.38
C LEU A 216 3.64 -22.12 8.75
N THR A 217 3.76 -23.37 8.29
CA THR A 217 4.83 -23.74 7.37
C THR A 217 4.59 -23.13 6.00
N PHE A 218 5.62 -23.14 5.13
CA PHE A 218 5.48 -22.67 3.75
C PHE A 218 4.31 -23.35 3.02
N GLU A 219 4.21 -24.67 3.12
CA GLU A 219 3.15 -25.43 2.44
C GLU A 219 1.75 -25.12 3.00
N GLN A 220 1.63 -24.93 4.33
CA GLN A 220 0.38 -24.53 4.95
C GLN A 220 -0.04 -23.12 4.52
N GLN A 221 0.91 -22.17 4.43
CA GLN A 221 0.63 -20.81 3.96
C GLN A 221 0.21 -20.82 2.47
N LYS A 222 0.91 -21.60 1.63
CA LYS A 222 0.56 -21.78 0.22
C LYS A 222 -0.86 -22.36 0.09
N GLN A 223 -1.17 -23.41 0.84
CA GLN A 223 -2.49 -24.03 0.81
C GLN A 223 -3.59 -23.08 1.26
N ALA A 224 -3.35 -22.30 2.31
CA ALA A 224 -4.31 -21.28 2.78
C ALA A 224 -4.64 -20.24 1.68
N PHE A 225 -3.68 -19.86 0.85
CA PHE A 225 -3.93 -18.99 -0.30
C PHE A 225 -4.73 -19.67 -1.41
N ILE A 226 -4.46 -20.94 -1.68
CA ILE A 226 -5.24 -21.74 -2.65
C ILE A 226 -6.70 -21.88 -2.17
N ASP A 227 -6.91 -22.20 -0.90
CA ASP A 227 -8.24 -22.32 -0.29
C ASP A 227 -9.01 -20.99 -0.30
N ALA A 228 -8.29 -19.86 -0.26
CA ALA A 228 -8.84 -18.51 -0.46
C ALA A 228 -9.09 -18.16 -1.94
N GLY A 229 -8.91 -19.10 -2.87
CA GLY A 229 -9.24 -18.96 -4.30
C GLY A 229 -8.11 -18.40 -5.17
N LEU A 230 -6.88 -18.31 -4.68
CA LEU A 230 -5.76 -17.88 -5.53
C LEU A 230 -5.29 -19.03 -6.43
N PRO A 231 -4.95 -18.75 -7.70
CA PRO A 231 -4.25 -19.72 -8.55
C PRO A 231 -2.93 -20.18 -7.92
N GLU A 232 -2.60 -21.45 -8.05
CA GLU A 232 -1.42 -22.06 -7.41
C GLU A 232 -0.11 -21.28 -7.62
N PRO A 233 0.25 -20.80 -8.85
CA PRO A 233 1.48 -20.03 -9.03
C PRO A 233 1.50 -18.70 -8.25
N VAL A 234 0.34 -18.06 -8.06
CA VAL A 234 0.19 -16.83 -7.28
C VAL A 234 0.26 -17.14 -5.79
N ALA A 235 -0.34 -18.23 -5.35
CA ALA A 235 -0.28 -18.70 -3.97
C ALA A 235 1.16 -19.05 -3.57
N ASP A 236 1.92 -19.71 -4.44
CA ASP A 236 3.34 -20.02 -4.24
C ASP A 236 4.18 -18.75 -4.12
N ASP A 237 4.03 -17.79 -5.04
CA ASP A 237 4.75 -16.51 -5.03
C ASP A 237 4.46 -15.72 -3.73
N ARG A 238 3.19 -15.69 -3.29
CA ARG A 238 2.82 -15.04 -2.02
C ARG A 238 3.37 -15.78 -0.80
N ALA A 239 3.33 -17.11 -0.78
CA ALA A 239 3.91 -17.89 0.32
C ALA A 239 5.42 -17.67 0.45
N ARG A 240 6.14 -17.51 -0.70
CA ARG A 240 7.57 -17.11 -0.69
C ARG A 240 7.80 -15.75 -0.03
N ALA A 241 6.89 -14.81 -0.23
CA ALA A 241 6.99 -13.50 0.44
C ALA A 241 6.92 -13.65 1.96
N PHE A 242 6.05 -14.52 2.47
CA PHE A 242 5.95 -14.80 3.91
C PHE A 242 7.18 -15.56 4.44
N ALA A 243 7.72 -16.50 3.67
CA ALA A 243 8.98 -17.17 4.04
C ALA A 243 10.16 -16.19 4.15
N LEU A 244 10.27 -15.23 3.24
CA LEU A 244 11.28 -14.18 3.35
C LEU A 244 11.06 -13.28 4.57
N MET A 245 9.82 -13.01 4.96
CA MET A 245 9.52 -12.30 6.22
C MET A 245 9.98 -13.12 7.43
N ALA A 246 9.75 -14.44 7.41
CA ALA A 246 10.26 -15.34 8.46
C ALA A 246 11.80 -15.29 8.58
N ASP A 247 12.50 -15.09 7.47
CA ASP A 247 13.95 -14.92 7.40
C ASP A 247 14.44 -13.49 7.72
N GLY A 248 13.54 -12.59 8.16
CA GLY A 248 13.89 -11.23 8.58
C GLY A 248 14.01 -10.20 7.44
N ASP A 249 13.55 -10.52 6.23
CA ASP A 249 13.69 -9.63 5.07
C ASP A 249 13.01 -8.26 5.23
N LEU A 250 11.98 -8.17 6.08
CA LEU A 250 11.25 -6.93 6.40
C LEU A 250 11.42 -6.49 7.87
N ASP A 251 12.40 -7.04 8.59
CA ASP A 251 12.74 -6.67 9.97
C ASP A 251 13.63 -5.41 9.98
N TYR A 252 13.01 -4.28 9.70
CA TYR A 252 13.64 -2.96 9.77
C TYR A 252 12.63 -1.86 9.99
N VAL A 253 13.08 -0.76 10.59
CA VAL A 253 12.39 0.53 10.67
C VAL A 253 13.25 1.62 10.06
N THR A 254 12.61 2.69 9.59
CA THR A 254 13.26 3.89 9.06
C THR A 254 12.65 5.14 9.67
N ASP A 255 13.37 6.24 9.57
CA ASP A 255 12.89 7.58 9.97
C ASP A 255 12.21 8.33 8.81
N ASP A 256 11.86 7.66 7.71
CA ASP A 256 11.32 8.33 6.52
C ASP A 256 9.96 8.96 6.78
N VAL A 257 9.05 8.28 7.49
CA VAL A 257 7.74 8.85 7.85
C VAL A 257 7.89 10.07 8.74
N PRO A 258 8.57 10.01 9.91
CA PRO A 258 8.71 11.19 10.76
C PRO A 258 9.52 12.33 10.13
N SER A 259 10.52 12.02 9.30
CA SER A 259 11.34 13.03 8.62
C SER A 259 10.55 13.81 7.57
N ILE A 260 9.58 13.19 6.90
CA ILE A 260 8.78 13.82 5.85
C ILE A 260 7.54 14.50 6.45
N LEU A 261 6.86 13.82 7.38
CA LEU A 261 5.58 14.30 7.92
C LEU A 261 5.72 15.19 9.16
N GLY A 262 6.92 15.28 9.77
CA GLY A 262 7.13 16.06 11.00
C GLY A 262 6.39 15.50 12.23
N ARG A 263 5.92 14.27 12.18
CA ARG A 263 5.24 13.57 13.28
C ARG A 263 5.65 12.08 13.30
N PRO A 264 5.51 11.39 14.44
CA PRO A 264 5.73 9.95 14.51
C PRO A 264 4.82 9.18 13.53
N ALA A 265 5.32 8.04 13.04
CA ALA A 265 4.50 7.08 12.33
C ALA A 265 3.46 6.46 13.28
N HIS A 266 2.31 6.02 12.74
CA HIS A 266 1.31 5.30 13.51
C HIS A 266 1.89 3.96 14.00
N SER A 267 1.69 3.66 15.29
CA SER A 267 2.02 2.37 15.85
C SER A 267 0.97 1.32 15.51
N PHE A 268 1.33 0.04 15.63
CA PHE A 268 0.37 -1.05 15.47
C PHE A 268 -0.73 -1.01 16.54
N GLU A 269 -0.40 -0.55 17.76
CA GLU A 269 -1.40 -0.37 18.83
C GLU A 269 -2.43 0.69 18.46
N GLN A 270 -2.00 1.81 17.89
CA GLN A 270 -2.94 2.83 17.41
C GLN A 270 -3.82 2.32 16.28
N PHE A 271 -3.23 1.63 15.28
CA PHE A 271 -4.00 0.96 14.23
C PHE A 271 -5.03 -0.01 14.81
N ALA A 272 -4.63 -0.91 15.73
CA ALA A 272 -5.53 -1.87 16.34
C ALA A 272 -6.66 -1.19 17.12
N THR A 273 -6.38 -0.08 17.80
CA THR A 273 -7.39 0.72 18.52
C THR A 273 -8.40 1.36 17.58
N ASP A 274 -7.91 2.01 16.50
CA ASP A 274 -8.76 2.69 15.51
C ASP A 274 -9.68 1.71 14.76
N TYR A 275 -9.22 0.47 14.57
CA TYR A 275 -9.96 -0.59 13.86
C TYR A 275 -10.49 -1.68 14.78
N ALA A 276 -10.57 -1.46 16.11
CA ALA A 276 -10.99 -2.48 17.09
C ALA A 276 -12.34 -3.12 16.76
N ALA A 277 -13.28 -2.34 16.23
CA ALA A 277 -14.60 -2.84 15.82
C ALA A 277 -14.53 -3.93 14.74
N ALA A 278 -13.55 -3.87 13.82
CA ALA A 278 -13.39 -4.88 12.77
C ALA A 278 -12.94 -6.25 13.33
N PHE A 279 -12.20 -6.23 14.43
CA PHE A 279 -11.68 -7.43 15.10
C PHE A 279 -12.63 -7.99 16.17
N SER A 280 -13.73 -7.30 16.45
CA SER A 280 -14.68 -7.69 17.48
C SER A 280 -15.78 -8.59 16.90
N PRO A 281 -16.30 -9.55 17.67
CA PRO A 281 -17.47 -10.33 17.25
C PRO A 281 -18.64 -9.40 16.91
N VAL A 282 -19.35 -9.70 15.82
CA VAL A 282 -20.57 -8.97 15.50
C VAL A 282 -21.59 -9.25 16.62
N SER A 283 -21.94 -8.22 17.38
CA SER A 283 -23.04 -8.32 18.34
C SER A 283 -24.33 -8.57 17.56
N LEU A 284 -24.83 -9.79 17.58
CA LEU A 284 -26.19 -10.07 17.17
C LEU A 284 -27.10 -9.38 18.21
N THR A 285 -27.42 -8.11 17.96
CA THR A 285 -28.56 -7.51 18.69
C THR A 285 -29.81 -8.31 18.33
N ALA A 286 -30.35 -9.00 19.35
CA ALA A 286 -31.58 -9.76 19.28
C ALA A 286 -32.77 -8.82 19.02
#